data_bd734fdbaa7b944940a852f139e2ab7b
#
_entry.id   bd734fdbaa7b944940a852f139e2ab7b
#
_cell.length_a   1.000
_cell.length_b   1.000
_cell.length_c   1.000
_cell.angle_alpha   90.00
_cell.angle_beta   90.00
_cell.angle_gamma   90.00
#
_symmetry.space_group_name_H-M   'P 1'
#
loop_
_entity.id
_entity.type
_entity.pdbx_description
1 polymer ?
#
loop_
_entity_poly.entity_id
_entity_poly.type
_entity_poly.pdbx_seq_one_letter_code
_entity_poly.pdbx_strand_id
1 'polypeptide(L)'
;MKFSQSIRVQCADADALVALLAEWDQLQSTSDVMGYIGTRLLAERERPGHFMILAEFAEVDGDVTAADEAERNNKRIETEHWVTKLRSLVEGEPEWLHFDELYRTGITGNLRTG
;
A
#
# COMPACT_ATOMS: atom_id res chain seq x y z
N MET A 1 -4.33 14.55 -7.79
CA MET A 1 -2.94 14.15 -7.46
C MET A 1 -2.98 12.78 -6.82
N LYS A 2 -2.16 11.88 -7.28
CA LYS A 2 -2.06 10.55 -6.67
C LYS A 2 -1.31 10.62 -5.36
N PHE A 3 -1.71 9.75 -4.45
CA PHE A 3 -1.08 9.61 -3.15
C PHE A 3 -0.59 8.18 -2.99
N SER A 4 0.61 8.03 -2.45
CA SER A 4 1.17 6.70 -2.19
C SER A 4 1.58 6.59 -0.74
N GLN A 5 1.28 5.46 -0.15
CA GLN A 5 1.71 5.13 1.20
C GLN A 5 2.64 3.93 1.11
N SER A 6 3.83 4.06 1.66
CA SER A 6 4.75 2.93 1.71
C SER A 6 4.96 2.48 3.13
N ILE A 7 5.18 1.18 3.29
CA ILE A 7 5.52 0.57 4.57
C ILE A 7 6.78 -0.23 4.33
N ARG A 8 7.88 0.20 4.93
CA ARG A 8 9.13 -0.53 4.84
C ARG A 8 9.21 -1.51 5.99
N VAL A 9 9.48 -2.76 5.69
CA VAL A 9 9.49 -3.83 6.68
C VAL A 9 10.68 -4.75 6.48
N GLN A 10 11.05 -5.43 7.55
CA GLN A 10 12.03 -6.52 7.51
C GLN A 10 11.31 -7.80 7.90
N CYS A 11 11.42 -8.82 7.08
CA CYS A 11 10.69 -10.05 7.30
C CYS A 11 11.45 -11.24 6.73
N ALA A 12 11.40 -12.36 7.43
CA ALA A 12 12.07 -13.59 6.98
C ALA A 12 11.20 -14.40 6.02
N ASP A 13 9.91 -14.15 5.97
CA ASP A 13 8.96 -14.96 5.20
C ASP A 13 8.18 -14.10 4.21
N ALA A 14 8.69 -14.03 2.99
CA ALA A 14 8.05 -13.27 1.93
C ALA A 14 6.67 -13.82 1.57
N ASP A 15 6.51 -15.14 1.62
CA ASP A 15 5.22 -15.75 1.28
C ASP A 15 4.13 -15.34 2.26
N ALA A 16 4.48 -15.20 3.53
CA ALA A 16 3.53 -14.72 4.53
C ALA A 16 3.14 -13.26 4.25
N LEU A 17 4.07 -12.44 3.80
CA LEU A 17 3.76 -11.07 3.39
C LEU A 17 2.82 -11.04 2.19
N VAL A 18 3.07 -11.90 1.20
CA VAL A 18 2.19 -11.99 0.03
C VAL A 18 0.77 -12.37 0.45
N ALA A 19 0.63 -13.35 1.33
CA ALA A 19 -0.68 -13.76 1.81
C ALA A 19 -1.38 -12.63 2.56
N LEU A 20 -0.64 -11.88 3.36
CA LEU A 20 -1.19 -10.75 4.09
C LEU A 20 -1.65 -9.64 3.15
N LEU A 21 -0.90 -9.41 2.06
CA LEU A 21 -1.28 -8.41 1.06
C LEU A 21 -2.49 -8.84 0.24
N ALA A 22 -2.65 -10.13 0.00
CA ALA A 22 -3.85 -10.64 -0.64
C ALA A 22 -5.09 -10.36 0.23
N GLU A 23 -4.96 -10.53 1.53
CA GLU A 23 -6.01 -10.18 2.48
C GLU A 23 -6.31 -8.69 2.44
N TRP A 24 -5.27 -7.87 2.40
CA TRP A 24 -5.41 -6.42 2.29
C TRP A 24 -6.17 -6.02 1.03
N ASP A 25 -5.81 -6.61 -0.11
CA ASP A 25 -6.48 -6.31 -1.37
C ASP A 25 -7.96 -6.66 -1.30
N GLN A 26 -8.29 -7.78 -0.68
CA GLN A 26 -9.68 -8.18 -0.52
C GLN A 26 -10.44 -7.23 0.39
N LEU A 27 -9.82 -6.77 1.46
CA LEU A 27 -10.43 -5.76 2.34
C LEU A 27 -10.74 -4.48 1.56
N GLN A 28 -9.79 -4.04 0.73
CA GLN A 28 -9.98 -2.82 -0.05
C GLN A 28 -11.08 -2.98 -1.11
N SER A 29 -11.16 -4.13 -1.75
CA SER A 29 -12.15 -4.36 -2.81
C SER A 29 -13.58 -4.42 -2.27
N THR A 30 -13.75 -4.71 -1.00
CA THR A 30 -15.08 -4.79 -0.38
C THR A 30 -15.40 -3.59 0.50
N SER A 31 -14.49 -2.63 0.60
CA SER A 31 -14.65 -1.48 1.46
C SER A 31 -15.29 -0.31 0.72
N ASP A 32 -15.65 0.72 1.47
CA ASP A 32 -16.18 1.95 0.91
C ASP A 32 -15.09 3.01 0.68
N VAL A 33 -13.83 2.63 0.81
CA VAL A 33 -12.72 3.54 0.52
C VAL A 33 -12.60 3.69 -0.99
N MET A 34 -12.83 4.89 -1.47
CA MET A 34 -12.75 5.19 -2.89
C MET A 34 -11.33 5.63 -3.24
N GLY A 35 -10.99 5.46 -4.52
CA GLY A 35 -9.69 5.91 -5.01
C GLY A 35 -8.55 4.92 -4.81
N TYR A 36 -8.76 3.82 -4.14
CA TYR A 36 -7.72 2.80 -4.02
C TYR A 36 -7.38 2.23 -5.40
N ILE A 37 -6.11 2.21 -5.75
CA ILE A 37 -5.64 1.72 -7.04
C ILE A 37 -5.08 0.31 -6.92
N GLY A 38 -4.21 0.09 -5.96
CA GLY A 38 -3.58 -1.20 -5.80
C GLY A 38 -2.38 -1.15 -4.87
N THR A 39 -1.82 -2.32 -4.60
CA THR A 39 -0.68 -2.47 -3.70
C THR A 39 0.37 -3.33 -4.36
N ARG A 40 1.63 -2.95 -4.19
CA ARG A 40 2.76 -3.74 -4.68
C ARG A 40 3.67 -4.10 -3.53
N LEU A 41 4.27 -5.28 -3.61
CA LEU A 41 5.32 -5.70 -2.69
C LEU A 41 6.63 -5.71 -3.45
N LEU A 42 7.59 -4.92 -2.98
CA LEU A 42 8.89 -4.78 -3.61
C LEU A 42 9.96 -5.32 -2.67
N ALA A 43 10.86 -6.13 -3.20
CA ALA A 43 11.99 -6.65 -2.43
C ALA A 43 13.23 -5.84 -2.78
N GLU A 44 14.02 -5.47 -1.77
CA GLU A 44 15.30 -4.80 -2.02
C GLU A 44 16.32 -5.84 -2.47
N ARG A 45 16.93 -5.57 -3.60
CA ARG A 45 17.92 -6.51 -4.16
C ARG A 45 19.17 -6.64 -3.30
N GLU A 46 19.60 -5.52 -2.73
CA GLU A 46 20.87 -5.45 -2.01
C GLU A 46 20.75 -5.81 -0.54
N ARG A 47 19.52 -5.92 -0.03
CA ARG A 47 19.30 -6.26 1.37
C ARG A 47 18.23 -7.35 1.48
N PRO A 48 18.63 -8.62 1.44
CA PRO A 48 17.68 -9.73 1.60
C PRO A 48 16.86 -9.59 2.88
N GLY A 49 15.58 -9.87 2.79
CA GLY A 49 14.68 -9.76 3.93
C GLY A 49 14.10 -8.38 4.14
N HIS A 50 14.47 -7.40 3.33
CA HIS A 50 13.91 -6.06 3.38
C HIS A 50 12.94 -5.83 2.24
N PHE A 51 11.75 -5.32 2.57
CA PHE A 51 10.66 -5.16 1.62
C PHE A 51 10.00 -3.81 1.76
N MET A 52 9.34 -3.37 0.69
CA MET A 52 8.49 -2.19 0.72
C MET A 52 7.10 -2.59 0.23
N ILE A 53 6.10 -2.27 1.02
CA ILE A 53 4.70 -2.39 0.63
C ILE A 53 4.29 -1.00 0.14
N LEU A 54 3.80 -0.90 -1.09
CA LEU A 54 3.44 0.38 -1.68
C LEU A 54 1.97 0.34 -2.09
N ALA A 55 1.16 1.12 -1.40
CA ALA A 55 -0.26 1.25 -1.70
C ALA A 55 -0.51 2.60 -2.39
N GLU A 56 -1.28 2.59 -3.47
CA GLU A 56 -1.54 3.78 -4.26
C GLU A 56 -3.02 4.14 -4.25
N PHE A 57 -3.29 5.44 -4.18
CA PHE A 57 -4.64 6.00 -4.16
C PHE A 57 -4.73 7.14 -5.16
N ALA A 58 -5.83 7.23 -5.88
CA ALA A 58 -6.13 8.35 -6.77
C ALA A 58 -7.15 9.26 -6.12
N GLU A 59 -7.20 10.50 -6.58
CA GLU A 59 -8.26 11.41 -6.15
C GLU A 59 -9.59 10.94 -6.68
N VAL A 60 -10.61 11.09 -5.86
CA VAL A 60 -11.98 10.83 -6.23
C VAL A 60 -12.64 12.19 -6.48
N ASP A 61 -13.92 12.26 -6.39
CA ASP A 61 -14.64 13.50 -6.71
C ASP A 61 -14.55 14.54 -5.61
N GLY A 62 -14.74 15.80 -6.00
CA GLY A 62 -15.06 16.89 -5.10
C GLY A 62 -13.91 17.24 -4.19
N ASP A 63 -14.23 17.40 -2.92
CA ASP A 63 -13.28 17.90 -1.94
C ASP A 63 -12.44 16.82 -1.29
N VAL A 64 -12.65 15.57 -1.64
CA VAL A 64 -11.93 14.45 -1.02
C VAL A 64 -10.67 14.16 -1.81
N THR A 65 -9.53 14.31 -1.16
CA THR A 65 -8.24 14.01 -1.80
C THR A 65 -7.87 12.55 -1.58
N ALA A 66 -6.90 12.08 -2.39
CA ALA A 66 -6.37 10.72 -2.23
C ALA A 66 -5.74 10.55 -0.84
N ALA A 67 -5.08 11.59 -0.33
CA ALA A 67 -4.49 11.53 1.01
C ALA A 67 -5.56 11.41 2.09
N ASP A 68 -6.68 12.13 1.95
CA ASP A 68 -7.78 12.05 2.91
C ASP A 68 -8.39 10.65 2.92
N GLU A 69 -8.56 10.04 1.76
CA GLU A 69 -9.08 8.68 1.67
C GLU A 69 -8.13 7.67 2.31
N ALA A 70 -6.83 7.83 2.08
CA ALA A 70 -5.84 6.96 2.70
C ALA A 70 -5.86 7.10 4.22
N GLU A 71 -5.96 8.32 4.72
CA GLU A 71 -6.04 8.55 6.17
C GLU A 71 -7.30 7.94 6.76
N ARG A 72 -8.45 8.09 6.09
CA ARG A 72 -9.69 7.48 6.52
C ARG A 72 -9.57 5.97 6.56
N ASN A 73 -8.93 5.39 5.55
CA ASN A 73 -8.70 3.94 5.51
C ASN A 73 -7.84 3.48 6.69
N ASN A 74 -6.82 4.24 7.05
CA ASN A 74 -5.94 3.88 8.15
C ASN A 74 -6.66 3.85 9.51
N LYS A 75 -7.78 4.53 9.63
CA LYS A 75 -8.55 4.58 10.88
C LYS A 75 -9.61 3.49 10.98
N ARG A 76 -9.75 2.65 9.97
CA ARG A 76 -10.75 1.59 9.99
C ARG A 76 -10.30 0.45 10.89
N ILE A 77 -11.27 -0.18 11.53
CA ILE A 77 -10.98 -1.33 12.42
C ILE A 77 -10.31 -2.46 11.65
N GLU A 78 -10.76 -2.74 10.44
CA GLU A 78 -10.19 -3.79 9.60
C GLU A 78 -8.72 -3.51 9.30
N THR A 79 -8.40 -2.25 9.06
CA THR A 79 -7.00 -1.85 8.82
C THR A 79 -6.16 -2.02 10.07
N GLU A 80 -6.71 -1.66 11.23
CA GLU A 80 -6.00 -1.85 12.50
C GLU A 80 -5.70 -3.32 12.76
N HIS A 81 -6.64 -4.20 12.48
CA HIS A 81 -6.44 -5.65 12.62
C HIS A 81 -5.36 -6.13 11.66
N TRP A 82 -5.38 -5.65 10.43
CA TRP A 82 -4.38 -6.00 9.44
C TRP A 82 -2.99 -5.54 9.87
N VAL A 83 -2.87 -4.33 10.40
CA VAL A 83 -1.60 -3.79 10.89
C VAL A 83 -1.08 -4.64 12.05
N THR A 84 -1.96 -5.11 12.92
CA THR A 84 -1.55 -6.00 14.01
C THR A 84 -0.94 -7.29 13.47
N LYS A 85 -1.55 -7.86 12.45
CA LYS A 85 -1.00 -9.05 11.79
C LYS A 85 0.35 -8.75 11.14
N LEU A 86 0.46 -7.60 10.48
CA LEU A 86 1.71 -7.19 9.88
C LEU A 86 2.83 -7.11 10.94
N ARG A 87 2.55 -6.48 12.06
CA ARG A 87 3.55 -6.34 13.13
C ARG A 87 3.99 -7.68 13.68
N SER A 88 3.12 -8.67 13.68
CA SER A 88 3.48 -10.00 14.16
C SER A 88 4.37 -10.77 13.19
N LEU A 89 4.39 -10.37 11.92
CA LEU A 89 5.19 -11.04 10.89
C LEU A 89 6.57 -10.42 10.71
N VAL A 90 6.72 -9.16 11.04
CA VAL A 90 7.95 -8.43 10.71
C VAL A 90 8.85 -8.25 11.91
N GLU A 91 10.13 -7.99 11.63
CA GLU A 91 11.12 -7.70 12.67
C GLU A 91 11.18 -6.19 12.85
N GLY A 92 11.12 -5.74 14.10
CA GLY A 92 11.13 -4.32 14.41
C GLY A 92 9.84 -3.62 14.00
N GLU A 93 9.86 -2.30 14.03
CA GLU A 93 8.69 -1.49 13.68
C GLU A 93 8.65 -1.24 12.19
N PRO A 94 7.48 -1.39 11.56
CA PRO A 94 7.29 -0.96 10.18
C PRO A 94 7.52 0.56 10.07
N GLU A 95 8.14 0.98 9.00
CA GLU A 95 8.38 2.40 8.75
C GLU A 95 7.34 2.91 7.74
N TRP A 96 6.52 3.85 8.17
CA TRP A 96 5.44 4.41 7.34
C TRP A 96 5.90 5.70 6.68
N LEU A 97 5.74 5.78 5.37
CA LEU A 97 6.10 6.95 4.59
C LEU A 97 4.93 7.31 3.68
N HIS A 98 4.74 8.60 3.46
CA HIS A 98 3.63 9.10 2.65
C HIS A 98 4.18 9.99 1.55
N PHE A 99 3.67 9.83 0.34
CA PHE A 99 4.16 10.53 -0.83
C PHE A 99 3.02 11.11 -1.66
N ASP A 100 3.20 12.34 -2.13
CA ASP A 100 2.32 12.90 -3.16
C ASP A 100 3.03 12.79 -4.50
N GLU A 101 2.33 12.34 -5.52
CA GLU A 101 2.92 12.26 -6.84
C GLU A 101 2.86 13.63 -7.49
N LEU A 102 4.01 14.25 -7.66
CA LEU A 102 4.11 15.59 -8.23
C LEU A 102 4.20 15.56 -9.75
N TYR A 103 4.76 14.51 -10.33
CA TYR A 103 4.99 14.44 -11.76
C TYR A 103 5.21 13.00 -12.16
N ARG A 104 4.70 12.64 -13.32
CA ARG A 104 4.88 11.31 -13.88
C ARG A 104 5.17 11.45 -15.36
N THR A 105 6.11 10.66 -15.85
CA THR A 105 6.41 10.59 -17.26
C THR A 105 6.64 9.13 -17.63
N GLY A 106 6.79 8.87 -18.91
CA GLY A 106 7.07 7.52 -19.38
C GLY A 106 5.87 6.89 -20.05
N ILE A 107 5.99 5.60 -20.30
CA ILE A 107 4.95 4.84 -20.98
C ILE A 107 3.79 4.59 -20.02
N THR A 108 2.57 4.92 -20.46
CA THR A 108 1.39 4.72 -19.64
C THR A 108 1.03 3.24 -19.55
N GLY A 109 0.20 2.91 -18.55
CA GLY A 109 -0.18 1.54 -18.33
C GLY A 109 -0.86 0.87 -19.51
N ASN A 110 -1.63 1.63 -20.28
CA ASN A 110 -2.33 1.05 -21.44
C ASN A 110 -1.37 0.61 -22.52
N LEU A 111 -0.20 1.18 -22.59
CA LEU A 111 0.83 0.71 -23.51
C LEU A 111 1.49 -0.55 -23.00
N ARG A 112 1.48 -0.75 -21.71
CA ARG A 112 2.05 -1.93 -21.10
C ARG A 112 1.17 -3.15 -21.25
N THR A 113 -0.13 -2.94 -21.37
CA THR A 113 -1.05 -4.05 -21.51
C THR A 113 -0.94 -4.74 -22.84
N GLY A 114 -0.42 -4.04 -23.79
CA GLY A 114 -0.13 -4.65 -25.06
C GLY A 114 1.17 -5.37 -24.95
#